data_3af91d9a75a6ca530d0a39c8a57c5ca6
#
_entry.id   3af91d9a75a6ca530d0a39c8a57c5ca6
#
_cell.length_a   1.000
_cell.length_b   1.000
_cell.length_c   1.000
_cell.angle_alpha   90.00
_cell.angle_beta   90.00
_cell.angle_gamma   90.00
#
_symmetry.space_group_name_H-M   'P 1'
#
loop_
_entity.id
_entity.type
_entity.pdbx_description
1 polymer ?
#
loop_
_entity_poly.entity_id
_entity_poly.type
_entity_poly.pdbx_seq_one_letter_code
_entity_poly.pdbx_strand_id
1 'polypeptide(L)'
;MFNHVKCELPEITAKTTDGVRLYETPEGNKYPSITTILSVRNKKGLMEWRKKVGNEVANYVSGKAARRGTAVHHMCEDYLNNVYTNYPTDWEKHKKNFLPYCLFTQLKDQVLSNIDNIYAQEAGLYSDKYKVAGRVDCIAEYKGTLSIIDFKTSTKERTDDWNENYYIQGSAYAEMFGERTGNSINQVVILVVTEDGTVQEFIKEKYDYLKPLTESVMEWRNQNETPNINNGGVSVNGLSNNGHDS
;
A
#
# COMPACT_ATOMS: atom_id res chain seq x y z
N MET A 1 -10.28 -13.66 21.62
CA MET A 1 -8.90 -14.00 21.22
C MET A 1 -8.97 -14.42 19.77
N PHE A 2 -8.12 -13.85 18.90
CA PHE A 2 -8.10 -14.15 17.47
C PHE A 2 -7.37 -15.47 17.20
N ASN A 3 -7.84 -16.23 16.23
CA ASN A 3 -7.19 -17.43 15.74
C ASN A 3 -6.19 -17.11 14.63
N HIS A 4 -4.96 -17.64 14.71
CA HIS A 4 -3.94 -17.46 13.69
C HIS A 4 -3.77 -18.75 12.90
N VAL A 5 -4.04 -18.67 11.60
CA VAL A 5 -3.88 -19.79 10.67
C VAL A 5 -2.47 -19.77 10.11
N LYS A 6 -1.79 -20.91 10.13
CA LYS A 6 -0.46 -21.00 9.52
C LYS A 6 -0.55 -20.75 8.03
N CYS A 7 0.13 -19.69 7.57
CA CYS A 7 0.26 -19.34 6.17
C CYS A 7 1.74 -19.05 5.87
N GLU A 8 2.32 -19.79 4.95
CA GLU A 8 3.71 -19.60 4.56
C GLU A 8 3.78 -18.60 3.40
N LEU A 9 4.38 -17.44 3.66
CA LEU A 9 4.61 -16.40 2.68
C LEU A 9 6.11 -16.14 2.54
N PRO A 10 6.60 -15.81 1.34
CA PRO A 10 7.99 -15.50 1.13
C PRO A 10 8.38 -14.20 1.86
N GLU A 11 9.55 -14.18 2.48
CA GLU A 11 10.09 -12.95 3.04
C GLU A 11 10.64 -12.07 1.92
N ILE A 12 10.19 -10.82 1.89
CA ILE A 12 10.70 -9.79 0.98
C ILE A 12 11.13 -8.55 1.77
N THR A 13 12.19 -7.91 1.32
CA THR A 13 12.75 -6.73 1.98
C THR A 13 12.49 -5.48 1.16
N ALA A 14 12.16 -4.37 1.84
CA ALA A 14 11.93 -3.08 1.20
C ALA A 14 13.14 -2.16 1.37
N LYS A 15 13.56 -1.53 0.28
CA LYS A 15 14.57 -0.46 0.28
C LYS A 15 14.05 0.74 -0.50
N THR A 16 14.24 1.94 0.05
CA THR A 16 13.91 3.17 -0.66
C THR A 16 15.18 3.74 -1.29
N THR A 17 15.17 3.93 -2.61
CA THR A 17 16.25 4.53 -3.36
C THR A 17 15.67 5.62 -4.25
N ASP A 18 16.21 6.83 -4.19
CA ASP A 18 15.75 8.01 -4.95
C ASP A 18 14.25 8.29 -4.83
N GLY A 19 13.69 8.07 -3.64
CA GLY A 19 12.26 8.28 -3.35
C GLY A 19 11.33 7.17 -3.85
N VAL A 20 11.85 6.14 -4.50
CA VAL A 20 11.10 4.96 -4.95
C VAL A 20 11.32 3.81 -3.95
N ARG A 21 10.22 3.28 -3.39
CA ARG A 21 10.27 2.11 -2.54
C ARG A 21 10.22 0.84 -3.39
N LEU A 22 11.32 0.10 -3.40
CA LEU A 22 11.48 -1.18 -4.10
C LEU A 22 11.50 -2.32 -3.09
N TYR A 23 10.91 -3.44 -3.47
CA TYR A 23 10.99 -4.71 -2.75
C TYR A 23 11.84 -5.70 -3.53
N GLU A 24 12.74 -6.40 -2.85
CA GLU A 24 13.53 -7.47 -3.44
C GLU A 24 12.89 -8.82 -3.13
N THR A 25 12.59 -9.58 -4.19
CA THR A 25 12.02 -10.93 -4.08
C THR A 25 13.08 -11.97 -3.77
N PRO A 26 12.72 -13.18 -3.32
CA PRO A 26 13.70 -14.27 -3.10
C PRO A 26 14.53 -14.60 -4.34
N GLU A 27 14.00 -14.37 -5.53
CA GLU A 27 14.69 -14.60 -6.81
C GLU A 27 15.58 -13.42 -7.24
N GLY A 28 15.66 -12.35 -6.41
CA GLY A 28 16.46 -11.16 -6.67
C GLY A 28 15.79 -10.12 -7.58
N ASN A 29 14.52 -10.30 -7.96
CA ASN A 29 13.79 -9.29 -8.70
C ASN A 29 13.48 -8.07 -7.82
N LYS A 30 13.47 -6.88 -8.42
CA LYS A 30 13.15 -5.63 -7.71
C LYS A 30 11.87 -5.05 -8.26
N TYR A 31 10.84 -5.02 -7.42
CA TYR A 31 9.52 -4.52 -7.79
C TYR A 31 9.17 -3.25 -7.00
N PRO A 32 8.62 -2.21 -7.67
CA PRO A 32 8.12 -1.03 -6.98
C PRO A 32 6.94 -1.36 -6.07
N SER A 33 6.76 -0.58 -5.00
CA SER A 33 5.59 -0.76 -4.15
C SER A 33 4.33 -0.31 -4.88
N ILE A 34 3.20 -1.02 -4.65
CA ILE A 34 1.90 -0.62 -5.19
C ILE A 34 1.53 0.80 -4.77
N THR A 35 1.87 1.22 -3.55
CA THR A 35 1.64 2.59 -3.08
C THR A 35 2.45 3.62 -3.85
N THR A 36 3.68 3.29 -4.28
CA THR A 36 4.49 4.14 -5.16
C THR A 36 3.81 4.30 -6.53
N ILE A 37 3.34 3.20 -7.11
CA ILE A 37 2.63 3.21 -8.40
C ILE A 37 1.37 4.09 -8.31
N LEU A 38 0.53 3.86 -7.32
CA LEU A 38 -0.73 4.61 -7.14
C LEU A 38 -0.53 6.08 -6.76
N SER A 39 0.66 6.47 -6.27
CA SER A 39 0.96 7.87 -5.93
C SER A 39 0.88 8.80 -7.15
N VAL A 40 1.11 8.28 -8.36
CA VAL A 40 1.02 9.04 -9.61
C VAL A 40 -0.39 9.58 -9.82
N ARG A 41 -1.43 8.79 -9.53
CA ARG A 41 -2.84 9.17 -9.67
C ARG A 41 -3.22 10.41 -8.85
N ASN A 42 -2.63 10.58 -7.68
CA ASN A 42 -2.94 11.70 -6.77
C ASN A 42 -1.94 12.86 -6.84
N LYS A 43 -0.89 12.73 -7.65
CA LYS A 43 0.24 13.68 -7.68
C LYS A 43 -0.22 15.12 -7.99
N LYS A 44 -1.10 15.29 -8.98
CA LYS A 44 -1.60 16.61 -9.39
C LYS A 44 -2.37 17.29 -8.25
N GLY A 45 -3.36 16.63 -7.68
CA GLY A 45 -4.17 17.19 -6.59
C GLY A 45 -3.34 17.49 -5.34
N LEU A 46 -2.36 16.63 -5.02
CA LEU A 46 -1.43 16.88 -3.92
C LEU A 46 -0.56 18.11 -4.16
N MET A 47 -0.06 18.29 -5.38
CA MET A 47 0.75 19.45 -5.74
C MET A 47 -0.08 20.77 -5.69
N GLU A 48 -1.31 20.75 -6.18
CA GLU A 48 -2.22 21.89 -6.12
C GLU A 48 -2.56 22.27 -4.68
N TRP A 49 -2.87 21.28 -3.84
CA TRP A 49 -3.09 21.50 -2.42
C TRP A 49 -1.84 22.09 -1.73
N ARG A 50 -0.64 21.53 -1.99
CA ARG A 50 0.61 22.06 -1.42
C ARG A 50 0.87 23.50 -1.84
N LYS A 51 0.60 23.86 -3.10
CA LYS A 51 0.70 25.25 -3.57
C LYS A 51 -0.25 26.17 -2.81
N LYS A 52 -1.48 25.69 -2.52
CA LYS A 52 -2.51 26.48 -1.82
C LYS A 52 -2.17 26.75 -0.36
N VAL A 53 -1.69 25.75 0.37
CA VAL A 53 -1.46 25.85 1.84
C VAL A 53 -0.02 26.22 2.21
N GLY A 54 0.93 26.11 1.27
CA GLY A 54 2.36 26.27 1.50
C GLY A 54 3.05 24.99 2.01
N ASN A 55 4.35 24.88 1.78
CA ASN A 55 5.11 23.67 2.07
C ASN A 55 5.18 23.35 3.55
N GLU A 56 5.33 24.35 4.43
CA GLU A 56 5.42 24.14 5.88
C GLU A 56 4.13 23.53 6.44
N VAL A 57 2.98 24.14 6.11
CA VAL A 57 1.67 23.64 6.51
C VAL A 57 1.42 22.25 5.94
N ALA A 58 1.74 22.04 4.66
CA ALA A 58 1.57 20.74 4.01
C ALA A 58 2.41 19.65 4.67
N ASN A 59 3.68 19.94 5.00
CA ASN A 59 4.56 18.99 5.69
C ASN A 59 4.06 18.69 7.12
N TYR A 60 3.62 19.70 7.86
CA TYR A 60 3.05 19.52 9.19
C TYR A 60 1.81 18.62 9.16
N VAL A 61 0.84 18.93 8.28
CA VAL A 61 -0.41 18.17 8.15
C VAL A 61 -0.14 16.72 7.71
N SER A 62 0.70 16.53 6.69
CA SER A 62 1.05 15.19 6.22
C SER A 62 1.80 14.38 7.28
N GLY A 63 2.74 15.00 7.99
CA GLY A 63 3.49 14.36 9.08
C GLY A 63 2.60 13.97 10.27
N LYS A 64 1.63 14.84 10.64
CA LYS A 64 0.64 14.54 11.69
C LYS A 64 -0.24 13.35 11.28
N ALA A 65 -0.74 13.35 10.04
CA ALA A 65 -1.56 12.27 9.51
C ALA A 65 -0.79 10.93 9.46
N ALA A 66 0.47 10.95 9.00
CA ALA A 66 1.31 9.75 8.96
C ALA A 66 1.55 9.16 10.36
N ARG A 67 1.95 9.99 11.34
CA ARG A 67 2.17 9.52 12.73
C ARG A 67 0.90 8.95 13.35
N ARG A 68 -0.26 9.61 13.14
CA ARG A 68 -1.56 9.12 13.60
C ARG A 68 -1.87 7.74 12.97
N GLY A 69 -1.75 7.63 11.64
CA GLY A 69 -1.98 6.39 10.91
C GLY A 69 -1.09 5.26 11.42
N THR A 70 0.23 5.47 11.48
CA THR A 70 1.17 4.46 11.98
C THR A 70 0.82 3.99 13.40
N ALA A 71 0.46 4.90 14.29
CA ALA A 71 0.10 4.52 15.66
C ALA A 71 -1.18 3.66 15.71
N VAL A 72 -2.21 3.98 14.91
CA VAL A 72 -3.44 3.18 14.84
C VAL A 72 -3.17 1.81 14.22
N HIS A 73 -2.38 1.72 13.15
CA HIS A 73 -1.99 0.44 12.54
C HIS A 73 -1.29 -0.48 13.55
N HIS A 74 -0.30 0.02 14.29
CA HIS A 74 0.37 -0.78 15.34
C HIS A 74 -0.58 -1.24 16.45
N MET A 75 -1.58 -0.43 16.81
CA MET A 75 -2.59 -0.85 17.78
C MET A 75 -3.49 -1.95 17.23
N CYS A 76 -3.91 -1.86 15.95
CA CYS A 76 -4.67 -2.91 15.29
C CYS A 76 -3.84 -4.21 15.20
N GLU A 77 -2.58 -4.12 14.77
CA GLU A 77 -1.66 -5.25 14.68
C GLU A 77 -1.48 -5.94 16.04
N ASP A 78 -1.10 -5.18 17.10
CA ASP A 78 -0.91 -5.72 18.45
C ASP A 78 -2.22 -6.34 19.00
N TYR A 79 -3.36 -5.72 18.74
CA TYR A 79 -4.67 -6.23 19.18
C TYR A 79 -5.02 -7.55 18.49
N LEU A 80 -4.86 -7.62 17.19
CA LEU A 80 -5.11 -8.81 16.40
C LEU A 80 -4.08 -9.92 16.70
N ASN A 81 -2.87 -9.57 17.14
CA ASN A 81 -1.87 -10.50 17.67
C ASN A 81 -2.14 -10.93 19.13
N ASN A 82 -3.30 -10.57 19.67
CA ASN A 82 -3.70 -10.90 21.05
C ASN A 82 -2.79 -10.27 22.15
N VAL A 83 -2.01 -9.23 21.84
CA VAL A 83 -1.14 -8.54 22.81
C VAL A 83 -1.98 -7.92 23.93
N TYR A 84 -3.12 -7.37 23.60
CA TYR A 84 -4.07 -6.80 24.57
C TYR A 84 -4.44 -7.78 25.67
N THR A 85 -4.66 -9.04 25.32
CA THR A 85 -5.09 -10.10 26.25
C THR A 85 -3.91 -10.78 26.94
N ASN A 86 -2.85 -11.09 26.19
CA ASN A 86 -1.74 -11.91 26.65
C ASN A 86 -0.63 -11.09 27.33
N TYR A 87 -0.47 -9.82 26.94
CA TYR A 87 0.60 -8.95 27.42
C TYR A 87 0.07 -7.54 27.78
N PRO A 88 -0.78 -7.40 28.80
CA PRO A 88 -1.45 -6.15 29.12
C PRO A 88 -0.46 -5.01 29.46
N THR A 89 0.71 -5.32 30.02
CA THR A 89 1.76 -4.31 30.30
C THR A 89 2.33 -3.72 29.02
N ASP A 90 2.52 -4.54 27.97
CA ASP A 90 3.00 -4.06 26.68
C ASP A 90 1.93 -3.23 25.96
N TRP A 91 0.66 -3.57 26.19
CA TRP A 91 -0.46 -2.80 25.69
C TRP A 91 -0.56 -1.38 26.26
N GLU A 92 -0.19 -1.18 27.55
CA GLU A 92 -0.27 0.13 28.20
C GLU A 92 0.54 1.23 27.49
N LYS A 93 1.58 0.86 26.73
CA LYS A 93 2.36 1.82 25.90
C LYS A 93 1.49 2.60 24.92
N HIS A 94 0.42 1.99 24.40
CA HIS A 94 -0.45 2.60 23.40
C HIS A 94 -1.31 3.74 23.97
N LYS A 95 -1.71 3.65 25.25
CA LYS A 95 -2.54 4.67 25.93
C LYS A 95 -1.88 6.06 26.00
N LYS A 96 -0.54 6.12 25.86
CA LYS A 96 0.20 7.39 25.85
C LYS A 96 -0.12 8.26 24.61
N ASN A 97 -0.56 7.64 23.51
CA ASN A 97 -0.95 8.31 22.27
C ASN A 97 -2.47 8.52 22.25
N PHE A 98 -2.98 9.51 23.00
CA PHE A 98 -4.39 9.66 23.28
C PHE A 98 -5.31 9.61 22.05
N LEU A 99 -5.12 10.50 21.06
CA LEU A 99 -5.97 10.51 19.85
C LEU A 99 -5.90 9.20 19.06
N PRO A 100 -4.73 8.66 18.66
CA PRO A 100 -4.65 7.34 18.03
C PRO A 100 -5.31 6.24 18.86
N TYR A 101 -5.18 6.27 20.19
CA TYR A 101 -5.80 5.28 21.06
C TYR A 101 -7.34 5.37 21.04
N CYS A 102 -7.90 6.57 21.05
CA CYS A 102 -9.35 6.78 20.91
C CYS A 102 -9.84 6.24 19.55
N LEU A 103 -9.12 6.54 18.46
CA LEU A 103 -9.48 6.06 17.12
C LEU A 103 -9.42 4.52 17.03
N PHE A 104 -8.34 3.92 17.55
CA PHE A 104 -8.26 2.46 17.63
C PHE A 104 -9.42 1.87 18.44
N THR A 105 -9.80 2.48 19.57
CA THR A 105 -10.91 2.01 20.40
C THR A 105 -12.22 2.00 19.60
N GLN A 106 -12.48 3.02 18.78
CA GLN A 106 -13.65 3.05 17.89
C GLN A 106 -13.63 1.89 16.88
N LEU A 107 -12.47 1.63 16.23
CA LEU A 107 -12.33 0.47 15.33
C LEU A 107 -12.58 -0.84 16.08
N LYS A 108 -11.95 -0.99 17.24
CA LYS A 108 -12.03 -2.20 18.06
C LYS A 108 -13.49 -2.52 18.44
N ASP A 109 -14.22 -1.53 18.91
CA ASP A 109 -15.56 -1.71 19.45
C ASP A 109 -16.63 -1.89 18.35
N GLN A 110 -16.40 -1.37 17.12
CA GLN A 110 -17.39 -1.39 16.07
C GLN A 110 -17.15 -2.45 14.99
N VAL A 111 -15.88 -2.70 14.60
CA VAL A 111 -15.61 -3.51 13.39
C VAL A 111 -14.55 -4.61 13.57
N LEU A 112 -13.59 -4.50 14.52
CA LEU A 112 -12.53 -5.51 14.61
C LEU A 112 -13.03 -6.86 15.13
N SER A 113 -14.19 -6.90 15.81
CA SER A 113 -14.85 -8.15 16.20
C SER A 113 -15.38 -8.97 15.02
N ASN A 114 -15.48 -8.37 13.83
CA ASN A 114 -15.87 -9.06 12.59
C ASN A 114 -14.69 -9.81 11.93
N ILE A 115 -13.48 -9.66 12.48
CA ILE A 115 -12.27 -10.35 12.02
C ILE A 115 -12.16 -11.67 12.76
N ASP A 116 -11.91 -12.75 12.01
CA ASP A 116 -11.59 -14.07 12.53
C ASP A 116 -10.49 -14.70 11.66
N ASN A 117 -9.95 -15.86 12.04
CA ASN A 117 -9.00 -16.66 11.26
C ASN A 117 -7.97 -15.80 10.49
N ILE A 118 -6.97 -15.28 11.21
CA ILE A 118 -5.95 -14.39 10.63
C ILE A 118 -4.86 -15.25 9.95
N TYR A 119 -4.62 -15.00 8.67
CA TYR A 119 -3.63 -15.69 7.84
C TYR A 119 -2.31 -14.95 7.77
N ALA A 120 -2.33 -13.61 7.76
CA ALA A 120 -1.14 -12.78 7.76
C ALA A 120 -1.42 -11.37 8.28
N GLN A 121 -0.41 -10.76 8.90
CA GLN A 121 -0.40 -9.35 9.27
C GLN A 121 0.94 -8.74 8.89
N GLU A 122 0.94 -7.46 8.44
CA GLU A 122 2.15 -6.72 8.05
C GLU A 122 3.07 -7.55 7.13
N ALA A 123 2.49 -8.39 6.28
CA ALA A 123 3.21 -9.32 5.42
C ALA A 123 3.61 -8.70 4.09
N GLY A 124 4.84 -8.98 3.67
CA GLY A 124 5.33 -8.63 2.34
C GLY A 124 4.73 -9.55 1.28
N LEU A 125 4.20 -8.95 0.21
CA LEU A 125 3.62 -9.67 -0.93
C LEU A 125 4.17 -9.11 -2.24
N TYR A 126 4.23 -9.94 -3.29
CA TYR A 126 4.62 -9.51 -4.63
C TYR A 126 3.90 -10.30 -5.72
N SER A 127 3.80 -9.68 -6.88
CA SER A 127 3.22 -10.24 -8.10
C SER A 127 4.25 -10.22 -9.22
N ASP A 128 4.56 -11.37 -9.78
CA ASP A 128 5.40 -11.48 -10.98
C ASP A 128 4.63 -11.06 -12.23
N LYS A 129 3.33 -11.27 -12.25
CA LYS A 129 2.43 -10.84 -13.33
C LYS A 129 2.43 -9.32 -13.48
N TYR A 130 2.23 -8.61 -12.38
CA TYR A 130 2.19 -7.15 -12.38
C TYR A 130 3.56 -6.51 -12.12
N LYS A 131 4.58 -7.28 -11.70
CA LYS A 131 5.91 -6.81 -11.27
C LYS A 131 5.79 -5.68 -10.25
N VAL A 132 4.98 -5.90 -9.25
CA VAL A 132 4.71 -4.97 -8.15
C VAL A 132 4.77 -5.72 -6.82
N ALA A 133 5.03 -5.01 -5.75
CA ALA A 133 5.09 -5.59 -4.42
C ALA A 133 4.46 -4.64 -3.39
N GLY A 134 4.36 -5.09 -2.14
CA GLY A 134 3.91 -4.23 -1.05
C GLY A 134 3.81 -4.98 0.25
N ARG A 135 3.33 -4.29 1.28
CA ARG A 135 3.05 -4.85 2.59
C ARG A 135 1.57 -4.69 2.86
N VAL A 136 0.88 -5.80 3.06
CA VAL A 136 -0.55 -5.84 3.40
C VAL A 136 -0.71 -5.69 4.91
N ASP A 137 -1.71 -4.93 5.35
CA ASP A 137 -1.98 -4.74 6.78
C ASP A 137 -2.47 -6.04 7.42
N CYS A 138 -3.53 -6.66 6.83
CA CYS A 138 -4.10 -7.89 7.36
C CYS A 138 -4.75 -8.73 6.25
N ILE A 139 -4.59 -10.05 6.36
CA ILE A 139 -5.31 -11.06 5.57
C ILE A 139 -6.03 -11.95 6.56
N ALA A 140 -7.34 -11.90 6.58
CA ALA A 140 -8.17 -12.62 7.54
C ALA A 140 -9.58 -12.86 7.00
N GLU A 141 -10.34 -13.69 7.68
CA GLU A 141 -11.78 -13.74 7.47
C GLU A 141 -12.43 -12.49 8.07
N TYR A 142 -13.18 -11.77 7.25
CA TYR A 142 -14.00 -10.65 7.65
C TYR A 142 -15.47 -10.97 7.39
N LYS A 143 -16.26 -11.02 8.46
CA LYS A 143 -17.65 -11.49 8.39
C LYS A 143 -17.76 -12.87 7.70
N GLY A 144 -16.82 -13.77 8.00
CA GLY A 144 -16.78 -15.13 7.48
C GLY A 144 -16.25 -15.27 6.04
N THR A 145 -15.73 -14.20 5.42
CA THR A 145 -15.16 -14.24 4.06
C THR A 145 -13.68 -13.87 4.09
N LEU A 146 -12.82 -14.71 3.50
CA LEU A 146 -11.38 -14.42 3.39
C LEU A 146 -11.15 -13.14 2.59
N SER A 147 -10.44 -12.18 3.21
CA SER A 147 -10.38 -10.79 2.76
C SER A 147 -8.99 -10.20 2.88
N ILE A 148 -8.70 -9.24 2.01
CA ILE A 148 -7.68 -8.23 2.26
C ILE A 148 -8.30 -7.13 3.11
N ILE A 149 -7.71 -6.83 4.25
CA ILE A 149 -8.19 -5.80 5.18
C ILE A 149 -7.13 -4.73 5.31
N ASP A 150 -7.53 -3.47 5.17
CA ASP A 150 -6.65 -2.31 5.22
C ASP A 150 -7.23 -1.26 6.17
N PHE A 151 -6.43 -0.78 7.13
CA PHE A 151 -6.83 0.18 8.13
C PHE A 151 -6.44 1.59 7.72
N LYS A 152 -7.39 2.53 7.80
CA LYS A 152 -7.16 3.92 7.42
C LYS A 152 -7.65 4.89 8.49
N THR A 153 -6.90 5.98 8.66
CA THR A 153 -7.35 7.10 9.48
C THR A 153 -7.63 8.32 8.61
N SER A 154 -8.67 9.06 8.91
CA SER A 154 -9.04 10.26 8.18
C SER A 154 -9.37 11.40 9.16
N THR A 155 -9.35 12.65 8.71
CA THR A 155 -9.83 13.79 9.49
C THR A 155 -11.34 13.96 9.42
N LYS A 156 -11.98 13.37 8.41
CA LYS A 156 -13.42 13.41 8.17
C LYS A 156 -13.86 12.19 7.39
N GLU A 157 -15.14 11.95 7.32
CA GLU A 157 -15.74 10.90 6.52
C GLU A 157 -15.29 10.95 5.06
N ARG A 158 -15.17 9.79 4.46
CA ARG A 158 -14.74 9.61 3.09
C ARG A 158 -15.93 9.15 2.24
N THR A 159 -15.98 9.65 1.02
CA THR A 159 -16.88 9.12 0.00
C THR A 159 -16.24 7.90 -0.67
N ASP A 160 -17.05 7.09 -1.30
CA ASP A 160 -16.60 5.89 -2.00
C ASP A 160 -15.51 6.20 -3.05
N ASP A 161 -15.72 7.23 -3.87
CA ASP A 161 -14.78 7.66 -4.91
C ASP A 161 -13.39 8.06 -4.37
N TRP A 162 -13.33 8.58 -3.15
CA TRP A 162 -12.05 8.96 -2.53
C TRP A 162 -11.23 7.76 -2.06
N ASN A 163 -11.83 6.59 -2.05
CA ASN A 163 -11.17 5.35 -1.61
C ASN A 163 -10.70 4.48 -2.77
N GLU A 164 -10.95 4.85 -4.04
CA GLU A 164 -10.62 4.01 -5.20
C GLU A 164 -9.18 3.50 -5.18
N ASN A 165 -8.21 4.35 -4.83
CA ASN A 165 -6.82 3.91 -4.72
C ASN A 165 -6.59 2.84 -3.64
N TYR A 166 -7.37 2.83 -2.56
CA TYR A 166 -7.29 1.78 -1.54
C TYR A 166 -7.89 0.48 -2.03
N TYR A 167 -8.97 0.55 -2.84
CA TYR A 167 -9.56 -0.64 -3.46
C TYR A 167 -8.61 -1.27 -4.47
N ILE A 168 -7.94 -0.45 -5.31
CA ILE A 168 -6.91 -0.91 -6.24
C ILE A 168 -5.72 -1.53 -5.48
N GLN A 169 -5.28 -0.92 -4.40
CA GLN A 169 -4.21 -1.43 -3.53
C GLN A 169 -4.60 -2.79 -2.93
N GLY A 170 -5.78 -2.91 -2.36
CA GLY A 170 -6.29 -4.16 -1.79
C GLY A 170 -6.45 -5.26 -2.85
N SER A 171 -6.92 -4.90 -4.05
CA SER A 171 -7.05 -5.83 -5.17
C SER A 171 -5.68 -6.34 -5.66
N ALA A 172 -4.66 -5.47 -5.66
CA ALA A 172 -3.29 -5.88 -5.94
C ALA A 172 -2.77 -6.88 -4.90
N TYR A 173 -3.03 -6.66 -3.61
CA TYR A 173 -2.65 -7.62 -2.57
C TYR A 173 -3.39 -8.95 -2.69
N ALA A 174 -4.65 -8.93 -3.08
CA ALA A 174 -5.42 -10.16 -3.33
C ALA A 174 -4.83 -10.99 -4.49
N GLU A 175 -4.39 -10.34 -5.58
CA GLU A 175 -3.69 -11.01 -6.68
C GLU A 175 -2.33 -11.56 -6.23
N MET A 176 -1.52 -10.74 -5.52
CA MET A 176 -0.23 -11.17 -4.98
C MET A 176 -0.37 -12.39 -4.06
N PHE A 177 -1.36 -12.39 -3.16
CA PHE A 177 -1.62 -13.52 -2.26
C PHE A 177 -2.00 -14.78 -3.03
N GLY A 178 -2.88 -14.64 -4.03
CA GLY A 178 -3.26 -15.76 -4.91
C GLY A 178 -2.08 -16.35 -5.67
N GLU A 179 -1.17 -15.50 -6.19
CA GLU A 179 0.04 -15.97 -6.87
C GLU A 179 1.01 -16.73 -5.94
N ARG A 180 1.08 -16.35 -4.65
CA ARG A 180 2.02 -16.95 -3.68
C ARG A 180 1.49 -18.20 -2.99
N THR A 181 0.17 -18.30 -2.83
CA THR A 181 -0.45 -19.38 -2.03
C THR A 181 -1.39 -20.30 -2.83
N GLY A 182 -1.81 -19.89 -4.01
CA GLY A 182 -2.87 -20.56 -4.77
C GLY A 182 -4.30 -20.29 -4.26
N ASN A 183 -4.45 -19.56 -3.14
CA ASN A 183 -5.76 -19.23 -2.55
C ASN A 183 -6.28 -17.91 -3.09
N SER A 184 -7.46 -17.93 -3.71
CA SER A 184 -8.09 -16.71 -4.22
C SER A 184 -8.76 -15.92 -3.10
N ILE A 185 -8.49 -14.62 -3.06
CA ILE A 185 -9.23 -13.64 -2.27
C ILE A 185 -10.00 -12.75 -3.23
N ASN A 186 -11.30 -12.59 -3.00
CA ASN A 186 -12.16 -11.73 -3.83
C ASN A 186 -12.59 -10.47 -3.08
N GLN A 187 -12.69 -10.53 -1.76
CA GLN A 187 -13.15 -9.43 -0.93
C GLN A 187 -12.01 -8.52 -0.48
N VAL A 188 -12.19 -7.22 -0.69
CA VAL A 188 -11.32 -6.14 -0.17
C VAL A 188 -12.13 -5.32 0.82
N VAL A 189 -11.59 -5.13 2.01
CA VAL A 189 -12.24 -4.40 3.12
C VAL A 189 -11.36 -3.22 3.52
N ILE A 190 -11.89 -2.01 3.43
CA ILE A 190 -11.23 -0.80 3.91
C ILE A 190 -11.98 -0.31 5.15
N LEU A 191 -11.30 -0.29 6.27
CA LEU A 191 -11.83 0.18 7.56
C LEU A 191 -11.26 1.57 7.85
N VAL A 192 -12.10 2.58 7.82
CA VAL A 192 -11.71 3.97 8.02
C VAL A 192 -12.24 4.46 9.36
N VAL A 193 -11.37 5.05 10.18
CA VAL A 193 -11.79 5.78 11.38
C VAL A 193 -11.43 7.25 11.24
N THR A 194 -12.36 8.12 11.60
CA THR A 194 -12.20 9.58 11.48
C THR A 194 -11.91 10.23 12.83
N GLU A 195 -11.34 11.44 12.83
CA GLU A 195 -10.98 12.16 14.07
C GLU A 195 -12.19 12.49 14.97
N ASP A 196 -13.41 12.50 14.43
CA ASP A 196 -14.67 12.63 15.20
C ASP A 196 -15.20 11.30 15.76
N GLY A 197 -14.50 10.18 15.48
CA GLY A 197 -14.85 8.85 15.96
C GLY A 197 -15.78 8.05 15.07
N THR A 198 -16.19 8.57 13.91
CA THR A 198 -16.97 7.79 12.93
C THR A 198 -16.13 6.66 12.35
N VAL A 199 -16.71 5.46 12.31
CA VAL A 199 -16.10 4.30 11.62
C VAL A 199 -16.89 4.00 10.36
N GLN A 200 -16.18 3.92 9.25
CA GLN A 200 -16.75 3.58 7.94
C GLN A 200 -16.16 2.25 7.47
N GLU A 201 -17.00 1.39 6.96
CA GLU A 201 -16.65 0.09 6.40
C GLU A 201 -16.97 0.09 4.90
N PHE A 202 -15.97 -0.17 4.07
CA PHE A 202 -16.12 -0.30 2.63
C PHE A 202 -15.71 -1.71 2.22
N ILE A 203 -16.65 -2.48 1.69
CA ILE A 203 -16.45 -3.84 1.21
C ILE A 203 -16.59 -3.83 -0.31
N LYS A 204 -15.60 -4.34 -1.03
CA LYS A 204 -15.52 -4.33 -2.49
C LYS A 204 -15.07 -5.68 -3.04
N GLU A 205 -15.50 -5.95 -4.27
CA GLU A 205 -15.00 -7.09 -5.04
C GLU A 205 -13.73 -6.71 -5.79
N LYS A 206 -12.67 -7.50 -5.67
CA LYS A 206 -11.37 -7.20 -6.32
C LYS A 206 -11.48 -7.04 -7.83
N TYR A 207 -12.38 -7.78 -8.47
CA TYR A 207 -12.52 -7.82 -9.94
C TYR A 207 -12.89 -6.46 -10.53
N ASP A 208 -13.60 -5.62 -9.78
CA ASP A 208 -13.98 -4.27 -10.21
C ASP A 208 -12.75 -3.35 -10.35
N TYR A 209 -11.64 -3.70 -9.69
CA TYR A 209 -10.43 -2.86 -9.61
C TYR A 209 -9.21 -3.44 -10.33
N LEU A 210 -9.31 -4.62 -10.99
CA LEU A 210 -8.18 -5.21 -11.73
C LEU A 210 -7.85 -4.40 -13.00
N LYS A 211 -8.85 -3.83 -13.67
CA LYS A 211 -8.61 -2.95 -14.82
C LYS A 211 -7.91 -1.66 -14.39
N PRO A 212 -8.40 -0.88 -13.41
CA PRO A 212 -7.70 0.28 -12.87
C PRO A 212 -6.30 -0.05 -12.35
N LEU A 213 -6.07 -1.22 -11.76
CA LEU A 213 -4.75 -1.70 -11.34
C LEU A 213 -3.81 -1.82 -12.54
N THR A 214 -4.25 -2.51 -13.59
CA THR A 214 -3.45 -2.71 -14.80
C THR A 214 -3.08 -1.37 -15.45
N GLU A 215 -4.06 -0.47 -15.58
CA GLU A 215 -3.87 0.88 -16.13
C GLU A 215 -2.85 1.69 -15.30
N SER A 216 -2.96 1.66 -13.98
CA SER A 216 -2.03 2.36 -13.08
C SER A 216 -0.59 1.84 -13.18
N VAL A 217 -0.42 0.52 -13.30
CA VAL A 217 0.89 -0.11 -13.49
C VAL A 217 1.50 0.31 -14.83
N MET A 218 0.70 0.31 -15.90
CA MET A 218 1.16 0.72 -17.24
C MET A 218 1.52 2.20 -17.28
N GLU A 219 0.69 3.07 -16.69
CA GLU A 219 0.97 4.51 -16.61
C GLU A 219 2.28 4.78 -15.86
N TRP A 220 2.47 4.15 -14.71
CA TRP A 220 3.70 4.32 -13.92
C TRP A 220 4.94 3.87 -14.70
N ARG A 221 4.88 2.74 -15.41
CA ARG A 221 5.97 2.23 -16.25
C ARG A 221 6.30 3.19 -17.37
N ASN A 222 5.32 3.67 -18.10
CA ASN A 222 5.50 4.65 -19.18
C ASN A 222 6.18 5.94 -18.72
N GLN A 223 6.00 6.33 -17.45
CA GLN A 223 6.62 7.52 -16.88
C GLN A 223 8.03 7.26 -16.32
N ASN A 224 8.36 6.03 -15.92
CA ASN A 224 9.57 5.72 -15.16
C ASN A 224 10.50 4.72 -15.87
N GLU A 225 10.00 3.93 -16.81
CA GLU A 225 10.79 3.04 -17.67
C GLU A 225 10.93 3.72 -19.04
N THR A 226 11.86 4.67 -19.18
CA THR A 226 12.20 5.25 -20.49
C THR A 226 12.75 4.12 -21.37
N PRO A 227 12.30 3.98 -22.63
CA PRO A 227 12.99 3.11 -23.58
C PRO A 227 14.43 3.57 -23.65
N ASN A 228 15.36 2.68 -23.38
CA ASN A 228 16.79 2.89 -23.65
C ASN A 228 16.95 2.96 -25.17
N ILE A 229 16.61 4.10 -25.77
CA ILE A 229 17.00 4.41 -27.14
C ILE A 229 18.50 4.66 -27.03
N ASN A 230 19.26 3.58 -27.13
CA ASN A 230 20.65 3.65 -27.46
C ASN A 230 20.74 4.43 -28.77
N ASN A 231 21.10 5.71 -28.67
CA ASN A 231 21.62 6.47 -29.76
C ASN A 231 22.93 5.79 -30.21
N GLY A 232 22.78 4.77 -31.02
CA GLY A 232 23.84 4.29 -31.89
C GLY A 232 24.14 5.39 -32.91
N GLY A 233 24.88 6.36 -32.47
CA GLY A 233 25.51 7.33 -33.38
C GLY A 233 26.41 6.56 -34.32
N VAL A 234 25.93 6.30 -35.54
CA VAL A 234 26.77 5.90 -36.65
C VAL A 234 27.64 7.12 -36.98
N SER A 235 28.87 7.09 -36.49
CA SER A 235 29.93 7.99 -36.94
C SER A 235 30.26 7.62 -38.38
N VAL A 236 29.76 8.39 -39.32
CA VAL A 236 30.24 8.32 -40.70
C VAL A 236 31.54 9.08 -40.76
N ASN A 237 32.65 8.35 -40.53
CA ASN A 237 33.98 8.85 -40.78
C ASN A 237 34.21 8.96 -42.30
N GLY A 238 34.46 10.14 -42.73
CA GLY A 238 35.31 10.67 -43.76
C GLY A 238 35.75 9.78 -44.89
N LEU A 239 35.31 10.12 -46.07
CA LEU A 239 36.08 9.90 -47.30
C LEU A 239 36.89 11.16 -47.58
N SER A 240 38.18 11.05 -47.31
CA SER A 240 39.19 11.97 -47.80
C SER A 240 39.34 11.78 -49.30
N ASN A 241 38.98 12.76 -50.09
CA ASN A 241 39.43 12.86 -51.49
C ASN A 241 40.73 13.63 -51.52
N ASN A 242 41.83 12.92 -51.70
CA ASN A 242 43.05 13.48 -52.30
C ASN A 242 42.82 13.59 -53.81
N GLY A 243 42.79 14.78 -54.32
CA GLY A 243 42.89 15.09 -55.75
C GLY A 243 44.13 15.95 -55.97
N HIS A 244 45.15 15.33 -56.55
CA HIS A 244 46.26 16.02 -57.25
C HIS A 244 45.64 16.75 -58.47
N ASP A 245 46.10 17.97 -58.74
CA ASP A 245 46.96 18.27 -59.89
C ASP A 245 47.03 19.77 -60.18
N SER A 246 48.31 20.17 -60.51
CA SER A 246 48.79 21.27 -61.34
C SER A 246 48.79 22.65 -60.77
#